data_22eec103cf5c1f3e93919578f16bbffc
#
_entry.id   22eec103cf5c1f3e93919578f16bbffc
#
_cell.length_a   1.000
_cell.length_b   1.000
_cell.length_c   1.000
_cell.angle_alpha   90.00
_cell.angle_beta   90.00
_cell.angle_gamma   90.00
#
_symmetry.space_group_name_H-M   'P 1'
#
loop_
_entity.id
_entity.type
_entity.pdbx_description
1 polymer ?
#
loop_
_entity_poly.entity_id
_entity_poly.type
_entity_poly.pdbx_seq_one_letter_code
_entity_poly.pdbx_strand_id
1 'polypeptide(L)'
;MKKFSIVIAGGGSTYTPEIILMLLDNLDRLPLRSIKLYDNDEERQNHVAKACEILIKEKDPTIQYVATTDPEVAYTDVDFVLAHIRVGKLEMRSLDEKIPLKYGVVGQETCGPGGMAYGLRSIPGVLENIEYMEKYSPNAWMLNYSNPASIVAEACRRFKPNSRVINICDMPIGMEHTIARILGFKSRKEMCIRYYGLNHFGWWTSIKDKDGKEYIQDLIKHQLKYGNCLADDDASNYTDSSWFDTAKKVKDIIAIDPTMCPNSYFQYYLFGDDMVAHTDPNYTRADQVVDTREKRVFGECARIEKVGTAKDTTLQIGIHAEFIVDLATALAFNTHERMLLIVPNNGAISNFENDAMVEIPCIVGKDGYEPLTVGEIPHFQKGLMEQQVNCEKLVVDAYEQHSYLKMLQALTLNKCVPNANVARKILDDFIEANKAYWPELK
;
A
#
# COMPACT_ATOMS: atom_id res chain seq x y z
N MET A 1 32.07 -2.59 -0.88
CA MET A 1 30.71 -3.10 -1.09
C MET A 1 30.09 -2.29 -2.22
N LYS A 2 29.23 -2.90 -3.09
CA LYS A 2 28.52 -2.14 -4.14
C LYS A 2 27.60 -1.12 -3.47
N LYS A 3 27.61 0.12 -3.94
CA LYS A 3 26.66 1.17 -3.52
C LYS A 3 25.58 1.33 -4.58
N PHE A 4 24.34 1.56 -4.15
CA PHE A 4 23.15 1.60 -5.02
C PHE A 4 22.64 3.03 -5.21
N SER A 5 21.97 3.26 -6.32
CA SER A 5 21.25 4.50 -6.62
C SER A 5 19.75 4.23 -6.58
N ILE A 6 19.01 5.11 -5.94
CA ILE A 6 17.55 5.02 -5.77
C ILE A 6 16.90 6.27 -6.33
N VAL A 7 15.79 6.10 -7.05
CA VAL A 7 14.85 7.19 -7.31
C VAL A 7 13.54 6.94 -6.55
N ILE A 8 13.02 7.98 -5.92
CA ILE A 8 11.71 8.00 -5.26
C ILE A 8 10.76 8.74 -6.20
N ALA A 9 9.84 7.99 -6.83
CA ALA A 9 8.78 8.52 -7.68
C ALA A 9 7.54 8.85 -6.83
N GLY A 10 7.04 10.08 -6.94
CA GLY A 10 6.15 10.71 -5.98
C GLY A 10 6.95 11.45 -4.91
N GLY A 11 8.07 12.08 -5.33
CA GLY A 11 9.05 12.74 -4.48
C GLY A 11 8.50 13.83 -3.57
N GLY A 12 7.38 14.47 -3.95
CA GLY A 12 6.67 15.47 -3.15
C GLY A 12 5.72 14.92 -2.07
N SER A 13 5.75 13.61 -1.83
CA SER A 13 4.90 12.97 -0.81
C SER A 13 5.35 13.32 0.62
N THR A 14 4.38 13.37 1.54
CA THR A 14 4.65 13.47 2.99
C THR A 14 5.39 12.24 3.56
N TYR A 15 5.44 11.14 2.83
CA TYR A 15 6.22 9.96 3.21
C TYR A 15 7.69 10.05 2.79
N THR A 16 8.04 10.90 1.83
CA THR A 16 9.40 10.98 1.27
C THR A 16 10.47 11.27 2.33
N PRO A 17 10.32 12.22 3.27
CA PRO A 17 11.31 12.43 4.32
C PRO A 17 11.48 11.23 5.25
N GLU A 18 10.38 10.52 5.57
CA GLU A 18 10.39 9.33 6.43
C GLU A 18 11.09 8.14 5.73
N ILE A 19 10.87 7.98 4.41
CA ILE A 19 11.58 6.97 3.58
C ILE A 19 13.08 7.28 3.55
N ILE A 20 13.46 8.55 3.36
CA ILE A 20 14.87 8.96 3.37
C ILE A 20 15.52 8.66 4.72
N LEU A 21 14.88 9.01 5.83
CA LEU A 21 15.40 8.68 7.17
C LEU A 21 15.62 7.18 7.34
N MET A 22 14.67 6.33 6.90
CA MET A 22 14.82 4.88 6.96
C MET A 22 15.98 4.39 6.08
N LEU A 23 16.14 4.92 4.87
CA LEU A 23 17.25 4.57 4.00
C LEU A 23 18.59 4.95 4.64
N LEU A 24 18.68 6.13 5.24
CA LEU A 24 19.89 6.62 5.91
C LEU A 24 20.25 5.83 7.18
N ASP A 25 19.25 5.32 7.89
CA ASP A 25 19.47 4.49 9.08
C ASP A 25 19.86 3.04 8.75
N ASN A 26 19.75 2.64 7.48
CA ASN A 26 20.07 1.30 7.00
C ASN A 26 21.21 1.28 5.96
N LEU A 27 22.08 2.27 5.95
CA LEU A 27 23.22 2.34 5.03
C LEU A 27 24.23 1.19 5.19
N ASP A 28 24.28 0.55 6.33
CA ASP A 28 25.02 -0.67 6.59
C ASP A 28 24.45 -1.89 5.88
N ARG A 29 23.13 -1.96 5.73
CA ARG A 29 22.40 -3.03 5.04
C ARG A 29 22.23 -2.74 3.54
N LEU A 30 21.94 -1.50 3.17
CA LEU A 30 21.72 -1.03 1.80
C LEU A 30 22.60 0.23 1.55
N PRO A 31 23.89 0.07 1.24
CA PRO A 31 24.80 1.19 0.98
C PRO A 31 24.36 1.99 -0.25
N LEU A 32 24.23 3.31 -0.13
CA LEU A 32 23.76 4.18 -1.21
C LEU A 32 24.89 5.07 -1.76
N ARG A 33 24.85 5.32 -3.07
CA ARG A 33 25.68 6.33 -3.76
C ARG A 33 24.87 7.55 -4.19
N SER A 34 23.56 7.38 -4.38
CA SER A 34 22.68 8.44 -4.85
C SER A 34 21.23 8.21 -4.39
N ILE A 35 20.55 9.28 -4.01
CA ILE A 35 19.12 9.35 -3.79
C ILE A 35 18.58 10.45 -4.68
N LYS A 36 17.59 10.12 -5.50
CA LYS A 36 16.92 11.06 -6.39
C LYS A 36 15.45 11.15 -6.06
N LEU A 37 14.87 12.35 -6.15
CA LEU A 37 13.43 12.56 -6.07
C LEU A 37 12.89 12.90 -7.46
N TYR A 38 11.81 12.26 -7.83
CA TYR A 38 11.03 12.58 -9.03
C TYR A 38 9.58 12.86 -8.66
N ASP A 39 9.09 13.99 -9.07
CA ASP A 39 7.65 14.33 -9.03
C ASP A 39 7.31 15.14 -10.28
N ASN A 40 6.10 14.99 -10.82
CA ASN A 40 5.63 15.81 -11.92
C ASN A 40 5.04 17.16 -11.43
N ASP A 41 5.00 17.37 -10.12
CA ASP A 41 4.58 18.60 -9.45
C ASP A 41 5.77 19.22 -8.69
N GLU A 42 6.42 20.20 -9.32
CA GLU A 42 7.59 20.87 -8.76
C GLU A 42 7.26 21.61 -7.46
N GLU A 43 6.10 22.29 -7.41
CA GLU A 43 5.69 23.05 -6.23
C GLU A 43 5.54 22.12 -5.03
N ARG A 44 4.86 20.99 -5.23
CA ARG A 44 4.69 19.98 -4.16
C ARG A 44 6.02 19.37 -3.75
N GLN A 45 6.91 19.04 -4.71
CA GLN A 45 8.21 18.46 -4.40
C GLN A 45 9.08 19.45 -3.59
N ASN A 46 8.98 20.73 -3.86
CA ASN A 46 9.76 21.77 -3.17
C ASN A 46 9.43 21.85 -1.68
N HIS A 47 8.24 21.44 -1.22
CA HIS A 47 7.93 21.39 0.22
C HIS A 47 8.84 20.43 1.01
N VAL A 48 9.41 19.42 0.38
CA VAL A 48 10.24 18.41 1.07
C VAL A 48 11.69 18.36 0.56
N ALA A 49 11.93 18.77 -0.67
CA ALA A 49 13.21 18.58 -1.36
C ALA A 49 14.42 19.12 -0.58
N LYS A 50 14.33 20.35 -0.07
CA LYS A 50 15.44 20.98 0.65
C LYS A 50 15.71 20.34 2.00
N ALA A 51 14.67 19.97 2.73
CA ALA A 51 14.81 19.25 3.99
C ALA A 51 15.46 17.87 3.78
N CYS A 52 15.06 17.15 2.72
CA CYS A 52 15.65 15.87 2.33
C CYS A 52 17.15 16.01 1.99
N GLU A 53 17.54 17.07 1.28
CA GLU A 53 18.94 17.37 0.99
C GLU A 53 19.76 17.54 2.29
N ILE A 54 19.23 18.30 3.25
CA ILE A 54 19.86 18.54 4.55
C ILE A 54 20.02 17.23 5.33
N LEU A 55 18.94 16.42 5.43
CA LEU A 55 18.97 15.10 6.08
C LEU A 55 20.07 14.21 5.52
N ILE A 56 20.17 14.12 4.19
CA ILE A 56 21.16 13.28 3.51
C ILE A 56 22.58 13.80 3.79
N LYS A 57 22.81 15.11 3.63
CA LYS A 57 24.14 15.71 3.83
C LYS A 57 24.64 15.60 5.26
N GLU A 58 23.77 15.73 6.25
CA GLU A 58 24.14 15.56 7.66
C GLU A 58 24.49 14.13 8.01
N LYS A 59 23.86 13.13 7.39
CA LYS A 59 24.10 11.70 7.66
C LYS A 59 25.31 11.17 6.90
N ASP A 60 25.36 11.39 5.58
CA ASP A 60 26.48 11.00 4.71
C ASP A 60 26.59 11.97 3.51
N PRO A 61 27.51 12.97 3.59
CA PRO A 61 27.70 13.95 2.53
C PRO A 61 28.26 13.37 1.22
N THR A 62 28.65 12.09 1.19
CA THR A 62 29.12 11.42 -0.03
C THR A 62 27.98 10.93 -0.92
N ILE A 63 26.74 10.85 -0.39
CA ILE A 63 25.55 10.47 -1.16
C ILE A 63 25.15 11.64 -2.06
N GLN A 64 25.09 11.39 -3.37
CA GLN A 64 24.57 12.36 -4.32
C GLN A 64 23.08 12.53 -4.17
N TYR A 65 22.60 13.75 -4.23
CA TYR A 65 21.17 14.07 -4.14
C TYR A 65 20.72 14.95 -5.31
N VAL A 66 19.56 14.59 -5.89
CA VAL A 66 18.89 15.35 -6.94
C VAL A 66 17.39 15.33 -6.69
N ALA A 67 16.73 16.48 -6.77
CA ALA A 67 15.27 16.60 -6.87
C ALA A 67 14.95 17.25 -8.22
N THR A 68 14.07 16.62 -9.01
CA THR A 68 13.80 17.04 -10.38
C THR A 68 12.43 16.61 -10.86
N THR A 69 11.89 17.35 -11.83
CA THR A 69 10.69 16.96 -12.61
C THR A 69 11.06 16.35 -13.96
N ASP A 70 12.36 16.28 -14.30
CA ASP A 70 12.85 15.65 -15.53
C ASP A 70 13.06 14.13 -15.30
N PRO A 71 12.26 13.26 -15.98
CA PRO A 71 12.39 11.83 -15.81
C PRO A 71 13.72 11.28 -16.31
N GLU A 72 14.37 11.90 -17.31
CA GLU A 72 15.69 11.43 -17.77
C GLU A 72 16.75 11.61 -16.67
N VAL A 73 16.76 12.76 -16.03
CA VAL A 73 17.68 13.04 -14.91
C VAL A 73 17.41 12.13 -13.72
N ALA A 74 16.10 11.94 -13.41
CA ALA A 74 15.68 11.14 -12.27
C ALA A 74 16.00 9.65 -12.41
N TYR A 75 15.63 9.06 -13.56
CA TYR A 75 15.68 7.60 -13.75
C TYR A 75 16.98 7.08 -14.34
N THR A 76 17.87 7.95 -14.87
CA THR A 76 19.17 7.49 -15.40
C THR A 76 20.08 6.96 -14.28
N ASP A 77 20.71 5.80 -14.50
CA ASP A 77 21.70 5.17 -13.60
C ASP A 77 21.14 4.91 -12.18
N VAL A 78 19.93 4.35 -12.09
CA VAL A 78 19.35 3.89 -10.83
C VAL A 78 19.32 2.37 -10.77
N ASP A 79 19.46 1.83 -9.56
CA ASP A 79 19.31 0.40 -9.29
C ASP A 79 17.89 0.06 -8.81
N PHE A 80 17.21 1.02 -8.15
CA PHE A 80 15.85 0.87 -7.62
C PHE A 80 15.00 2.10 -7.89
N VAL A 81 13.72 1.87 -8.20
CA VAL A 81 12.65 2.86 -8.28
C VAL A 81 11.67 2.59 -7.14
N LEU A 82 11.51 3.51 -6.21
CA LEU A 82 10.50 3.44 -5.15
C LEU A 82 9.30 4.27 -5.61
N ALA A 83 8.25 3.62 -6.10
CA ALA A 83 7.08 4.30 -6.63
C ALA A 83 5.95 4.34 -5.59
N HIS A 84 5.55 5.56 -5.17
CA HIS A 84 4.43 5.79 -4.26
C HIS A 84 3.61 7.02 -4.67
N ILE A 85 3.27 7.07 -5.93
CA ILE A 85 2.53 8.18 -6.52
C ILE A 85 1.06 8.20 -6.05
N ARG A 86 0.49 9.41 -6.04
CA ARG A 86 -0.95 9.64 -5.83
C ARG A 86 -1.49 10.61 -6.87
N VAL A 87 -2.06 10.07 -7.93
CA VAL A 87 -2.69 10.89 -8.98
C VAL A 87 -3.92 11.61 -8.40
N GLY A 88 -3.97 12.92 -8.58
CA GLY A 88 -5.05 13.77 -8.04
C GLY A 88 -4.90 14.14 -6.56
N LYS A 89 -3.81 13.77 -5.91
CA LYS A 89 -3.44 14.20 -4.54
C LYS A 89 -4.53 13.89 -3.49
N LEU A 90 -4.59 14.68 -2.41
CA LEU A 90 -5.57 14.51 -1.33
C LEU A 90 -6.94 15.08 -1.68
N GLU A 91 -7.01 16.03 -2.62
CA GLU A 91 -8.27 16.58 -3.14
C GLU A 91 -9.12 15.48 -3.78
N MET A 92 -8.53 14.68 -4.66
CA MET A 92 -9.26 13.57 -5.28
C MET A 92 -9.55 12.44 -4.30
N ARG A 93 -8.65 12.18 -3.34
CA ARG A 93 -8.95 11.26 -2.24
C ARG A 93 -10.19 11.68 -1.44
N SER A 94 -10.33 12.98 -1.15
CA SER A 94 -11.53 13.49 -0.46
C SER A 94 -12.80 13.18 -1.25
N LEU A 95 -12.77 13.31 -2.58
CA LEU A 95 -13.90 12.95 -3.44
C LEU A 95 -14.13 11.44 -3.52
N ASP A 96 -13.06 10.63 -3.57
CA ASP A 96 -13.14 9.16 -3.52
C ASP A 96 -13.84 8.67 -2.24
N GLU A 97 -13.65 9.37 -1.12
CA GLU A 97 -14.28 9.06 0.15
C GLU A 97 -15.72 9.63 0.25
N LYS A 98 -15.94 10.89 -0.15
CA LYS A 98 -17.22 11.61 0.02
C LYS A 98 -18.32 11.19 -0.97
N ILE A 99 -17.97 10.86 -2.22
CA ILE A 99 -18.96 10.48 -3.23
C ILE A 99 -19.72 9.21 -2.83
N PRO A 100 -19.09 8.09 -2.43
CA PRO A 100 -19.82 6.93 -1.97
C PRO A 100 -20.70 7.20 -0.73
N LEU A 101 -20.17 7.97 0.24
CA LEU A 101 -20.89 8.33 1.47
C LEU A 101 -22.20 9.06 1.20
N LYS A 102 -22.27 9.89 0.15
CA LYS A 102 -23.49 10.55 -0.31
C LYS A 102 -24.63 9.57 -0.58
N TYR A 103 -24.30 8.33 -0.93
CA TYR A 103 -25.25 7.26 -1.24
C TYR A 103 -25.33 6.17 -0.16
N GLY A 104 -24.82 6.44 1.03
CA GLY A 104 -24.80 5.47 2.14
C GLY A 104 -23.90 4.27 1.89
N VAL A 105 -22.83 4.45 1.12
CA VAL A 105 -21.83 3.43 0.79
C VAL A 105 -20.48 3.83 1.38
N VAL A 106 -19.69 2.84 1.78
CA VAL A 106 -18.35 3.04 2.36
C VAL A 106 -17.51 3.98 1.52
N GLY A 107 -17.03 5.05 2.14
CA GLY A 107 -16.08 6.02 1.58
C GLY A 107 -14.67 5.75 2.11
N GLN A 108 -13.87 5.02 1.34
CA GLN A 108 -12.50 4.64 1.70
C GLN A 108 -11.60 4.67 0.45
N GLU A 109 -10.34 5.10 0.63
CA GLU A 109 -9.44 5.39 -0.50
C GLU A 109 -8.98 4.16 -1.31
N THR A 110 -8.94 2.98 -0.69
CA THR A 110 -8.40 1.75 -1.33
C THR A 110 -9.42 0.62 -1.39
N CYS A 111 -10.52 0.71 -0.66
CA CYS A 111 -11.59 -0.28 -0.60
C CYS A 111 -12.88 0.26 -1.21
N GLY A 112 -13.70 -0.64 -1.76
CA GLY A 112 -15.01 -0.25 -2.31
C GLY A 112 -14.93 0.69 -3.51
N PRO A 113 -15.99 1.49 -3.75
CA PRO A 113 -16.06 2.38 -4.91
C PRO A 113 -14.95 3.42 -4.98
N GLY A 114 -14.55 4.00 -3.83
CA GLY A 114 -13.45 4.96 -3.77
C GLY A 114 -12.13 4.35 -4.22
N GLY A 115 -11.83 3.13 -3.77
CA GLY A 115 -10.67 2.38 -4.23
C GLY A 115 -10.68 2.12 -5.74
N MET A 116 -11.84 1.80 -6.31
CA MET A 116 -11.98 1.59 -7.76
C MET A 116 -11.74 2.88 -8.54
N ALA A 117 -12.28 4.02 -8.07
CA ALA A 117 -12.09 5.31 -8.69
C ALA A 117 -10.62 5.73 -8.65
N TYR A 118 -9.97 5.58 -7.51
CA TYR A 118 -8.55 5.84 -7.36
C TYR A 118 -7.69 4.89 -8.22
N GLY A 119 -8.06 3.60 -8.29
CA GLY A 119 -7.37 2.61 -9.12
C GLY A 119 -7.36 2.98 -10.60
N LEU A 120 -8.53 3.27 -11.17
CA LEU A 120 -8.65 3.69 -12.57
C LEU A 120 -7.77 4.91 -12.87
N ARG A 121 -7.71 5.87 -11.93
CA ARG A 121 -6.89 7.08 -12.03
C ARG A 121 -5.39 6.82 -11.87
N SER A 122 -5.00 5.82 -11.08
CA SER A 122 -3.59 5.51 -10.79
C SER A 122 -2.89 4.73 -11.90
N ILE A 123 -3.62 3.93 -12.68
CA ILE A 123 -3.06 3.06 -13.73
C ILE A 123 -2.12 3.82 -14.69
N PRO A 124 -2.53 4.91 -15.37
CA PRO A 124 -1.65 5.57 -16.34
C PRO A 124 -0.37 6.11 -15.70
N GLY A 125 -0.45 6.69 -14.51
CA GLY A 125 0.73 7.24 -13.83
C GLY A 125 1.74 6.17 -13.41
N VAL A 126 1.29 4.98 -13.03
CA VAL A 126 2.20 3.87 -12.69
C VAL A 126 2.83 3.30 -13.96
N LEU A 127 2.07 3.11 -15.02
CA LEU A 127 2.60 2.64 -16.31
C LEU A 127 3.64 3.59 -16.87
N GLU A 128 3.42 4.90 -16.78
CA GLU A 128 4.39 5.93 -17.17
C GLU A 128 5.71 5.82 -16.38
N ASN A 129 5.65 5.64 -15.07
CA ASN A 129 6.85 5.44 -14.25
C ASN A 129 7.61 4.16 -14.62
N ILE A 130 6.91 3.09 -15.00
CA ILE A 130 7.53 1.86 -15.53
C ILE A 130 8.24 2.16 -16.85
N GLU A 131 7.62 2.92 -17.76
CA GLU A 131 8.23 3.32 -19.05
C GLU A 131 9.50 4.15 -18.85
N TYR A 132 9.52 5.07 -17.90
CA TYR A 132 10.74 5.79 -17.55
C TYR A 132 11.84 4.85 -17.04
N MET A 133 11.50 3.92 -16.15
CA MET A 133 12.45 2.92 -15.66
C MET A 133 13.00 2.06 -16.82
N GLU A 134 12.13 1.51 -17.66
CA GLU A 134 12.52 0.68 -18.80
C GLU A 134 13.44 1.44 -19.79
N LYS A 135 13.15 2.72 -20.00
CA LYS A 135 13.91 3.56 -20.93
C LYS A 135 15.29 3.97 -20.40
N TYR A 136 15.38 4.38 -19.15
CA TYR A 136 16.58 5.01 -18.62
C TYR A 136 17.42 4.10 -17.71
N SER A 137 16.82 3.07 -17.11
CA SER A 137 17.50 2.07 -16.26
C SER A 137 16.82 0.70 -16.36
N PRO A 138 16.93 0.01 -17.51
CA PRO A 138 16.16 -1.22 -17.79
C PRO A 138 16.50 -2.40 -16.87
N ASN A 139 17.61 -2.33 -16.12
CA ASN A 139 18.01 -3.35 -15.16
C ASN A 139 17.56 -3.04 -13.71
N ALA A 140 16.96 -1.87 -13.49
CA ALA A 140 16.44 -1.49 -12.18
C ALA A 140 15.23 -2.34 -11.76
N TRP A 141 15.00 -2.45 -10.46
CA TRP A 141 13.75 -2.97 -9.92
C TRP A 141 12.85 -1.82 -9.49
N MET A 142 11.58 -1.86 -9.88
CA MET A 142 10.57 -0.98 -9.30
C MET A 142 9.89 -1.69 -8.12
N LEU A 143 9.98 -1.07 -6.94
CA LEU A 143 9.23 -1.42 -5.75
C LEU A 143 8.00 -0.52 -5.74
N ASN A 144 6.88 -1.06 -6.22
CA ASN A 144 5.67 -0.25 -6.42
C ASN A 144 4.78 -0.29 -5.18
N TYR A 145 4.66 0.85 -4.55
CA TYR A 145 3.86 1.12 -3.35
C TYR A 145 2.60 1.95 -3.65
N SER A 146 2.33 2.19 -4.93
CA SER A 146 1.17 2.99 -5.35
C SER A 146 -0.13 2.25 -5.13
N ASN A 147 -1.14 2.96 -4.66
CA ASN A 147 -2.44 2.42 -4.31
C ASN A 147 -3.52 2.73 -5.37
N PRO A 148 -4.60 1.93 -5.38
CA PRO A 148 -4.84 0.65 -4.70
C PRO A 148 -3.96 -0.45 -5.29
N ALA A 149 -3.16 -1.08 -4.43
CA ALA A 149 -2.06 -1.92 -4.90
C ALA A 149 -2.50 -3.12 -5.75
N SER A 150 -3.65 -3.74 -5.48
CA SER A 150 -4.16 -4.88 -6.27
C SER A 150 -4.59 -4.48 -7.69
N ILE A 151 -5.33 -3.36 -7.84
CA ILE A 151 -5.76 -2.86 -9.16
C ILE A 151 -4.53 -2.45 -9.99
N VAL A 152 -3.59 -1.75 -9.36
CA VAL A 152 -2.34 -1.34 -10.01
C VAL A 152 -1.48 -2.54 -10.38
N ALA A 153 -1.40 -3.56 -9.51
CA ALA A 153 -0.68 -4.79 -9.79
C ALA A 153 -1.28 -5.55 -10.98
N GLU A 154 -2.62 -5.62 -11.06
CA GLU A 154 -3.31 -6.23 -12.20
C GLU A 154 -3.01 -5.46 -13.50
N ALA A 155 -2.99 -4.14 -13.47
CA ALA A 155 -2.60 -3.33 -14.63
C ALA A 155 -1.13 -3.56 -15.03
N CYS A 156 -0.19 -3.62 -14.06
CA CYS A 156 1.21 -3.96 -14.32
C CYS A 156 1.33 -5.33 -14.99
N ARG A 157 0.64 -6.36 -14.47
CA ARG A 157 0.63 -7.71 -15.05
C ARG A 157 0.16 -7.71 -16.48
N ARG A 158 -0.91 -6.97 -16.81
CA ARG A 158 -1.47 -6.95 -18.18
C ARG A 158 -0.65 -6.14 -19.16
N PHE A 159 -0.27 -4.93 -18.79
CA PHE A 159 0.35 -3.99 -19.74
C PHE A 159 1.88 -4.04 -19.75
N LYS A 160 2.49 -4.53 -18.67
CA LYS A 160 3.94 -4.58 -18.48
C LYS A 160 4.42 -5.93 -17.92
N PRO A 161 4.02 -7.08 -18.52
CA PRO A 161 4.24 -8.42 -17.96
C PRO A 161 5.70 -8.83 -17.82
N ASN A 162 6.61 -8.17 -18.55
CA ASN A 162 8.04 -8.47 -18.54
C ASN A 162 8.87 -7.43 -17.75
N SER A 163 8.21 -6.43 -17.16
CA SER A 163 8.90 -5.39 -16.41
C SER A 163 9.32 -5.89 -15.02
N ARG A 164 10.45 -5.38 -14.54
CA ARG A 164 10.99 -5.71 -13.21
C ARG A 164 10.26 -4.92 -12.13
N VAL A 165 8.98 -5.23 -11.92
CA VAL A 165 8.10 -4.57 -10.95
C VAL A 165 7.68 -5.56 -9.88
N ILE A 166 7.80 -5.17 -8.62
CA ILE A 166 7.24 -5.89 -7.47
C ILE A 166 6.25 -4.96 -6.78
N ASN A 167 5.00 -5.39 -6.69
CA ASN A 167 3.93 -4.65 -6.02
C ASN A 167 3.88 -5.04 -4.55
N ILE A 168 3.84 -4.05 -3.67
CA ILE A 168 3.96 -4.21 -2.23
C ILE A 168 2.97 -3.31 -1.48
N CYS A 169 2.65 -3.73 -0.25
CA CYS A 169 1.88 -2.95 0.71
C CYS A 169 2.46 -3.11 2.11
N ASP A 170 2.38 -2.08 2.93
CA ASP A 170 2.84 -2.08 4.32
C ASP A 170 1.82 -2.63 5.32
N MET A 171 0.55 -2.72 4.92
CA MET A 171 -0.51 -3.21 5.79
C MET A 171 -0.19 -4.57 6.43
N PRO A 172 0.28 -5.60 5.70
CA PRO A 172 0.66 -6.87 6.32
C PRO A 172 1.75 -6.71 7.37
N ILE A 173 2.74 -5.85 7.12
CA ILE A 173 3.84 -5.59 8.07
C ILE A 173 3.31 -4.94 9.36
N GLY A 174 2.42 -3.95 9.23
CA GLY A 174 1.75 -3.32 10.38
C GLY A 174 0.95 -4.33 11.20
N MET A 175 0.24 -5.24 10.52
CA MET A 175 -0.47 -6.34 11.18
C MET A 175 0.47 -7.33 11.86
N GLU A 176 1.60 -7.69 11.23
CA GLU A 176 2.60 -8.58 11.82
C GLU A 176 3.26 -7.97 13.06
N HIS A 177 3.54 -6.66 13.09
CA HIS A 177 3.98 -5.97 14.30
C HIS A 177 2.95 -6.07 15.41
N THR A 178 1.67 -5.87 15.10
CA THR A 178 0.57 -5.99 16.05
C THR A 178 0.43 -7.43 16.57
N ILE A 179 0.50 -8.42 15.69
CA ILE A 179 0.47 -9.84 16.05
C ILE A 179 1.66 -10.21 16.96
N ALA A 180 2.86 -9.74 16.61
CA ALA A 180 4.05 -9.99 17.42
C ALA A 180 3.88 -9.42 18.83
N ARG A 181 3.35 -8.19 18.96
CA ARG A 181 3.04 -7.55 20.25
C ARG A 181 2.03 -8.38 21.07
N ILE A 182 0.94 -8.83 20.45
CA ILE A 182 -0.10 -9.64 21.09
C ILE A 182 0.46 -10.96 21.60
N LEU A 183 1.29 -11.64 20.82
CA LEU A 183 1.85 -12.95 21.14
C LEU A 183 3.14 -12.88 21.98
N GLY A 184 3.65 -11.69 22.27
CA GLY A 184 4.83 -11.48 23.10
C GLY A 184 6.17 -11.73 22.40
N PHE A 185 6.21 -11.71 21.06
CA PHE A 185 7.46 -11.72 20.28
C PHE A 185 8.15 -10.35 20.34
N LYS A 186 9.49 -10.35 20.34
CA LYS A 186 10.27 -9.11 20.34
C LYS A 186 10.26 -8.42 18.96
N SER A 187 10.09 -9.20 17.90
CA SER A 187 10.06 -8.73 16.52
C SER A 187 9.19 -9.63 15.67
N ARG A 188 8.53 -9.07 14.65
CA ARG A 188 7.82 -9.84 13.63
C ARG A 188 8.72 -10.86 12.92
N LYS A 189 10.05 -10.58 12.84
CA LYS A 189 11.05 -11.48 12.21
C LYS A 189 11.31 -12.77 13.00
N GLU A 190 10.80 -12.87 14.23
CA GLU A 190 10.83 -14.13 15.00
C GLU A 190 9.69 -15.08 14.60
N MET A 191 8.73 -14.59 13.78
CA MET A 191 7.56 -15.36 13.35
C MET A 191 7.77 -15.93 11.95
N CYS A 192 7.45 -17.21 11.77
CA CYS A 192 7.27 -17.84 10.48
C CYS A 192 5.78 -17.92 10.17
N ILE A 193 5.30 -17.04 9.31
CA ILE A 193 3.88 -16.91 9.01
C ILE A 193 3.46 -17.69 7.77
N ARG A 194 2.17 -18.08 7.72
CA ARG A 194 1.45 -18.42 6.49
C ARG A 194 0.28 -17.47 6.34
N TYR A 195 0.11 -16.95 5.13
CA TYR A 195 -0.88 -15.97 4.77
C TYR A 195 -1.35 -16.23 3.33
N TYR A 196 -2.57 -15.90 3.03
CA TYR A 196 -3.07 -15.79 1.67
C TYR A 196 -4.19 -14.74 1.59
N GLY A 197 -4.38 -14.18 0.42
CA GLY A 197 -5.46 -13.25 0.14
C GLY A 197 -5.20 -12.40 -1.09
N LEU A 198 -5.93 -11.28 -1.13
CA LEU A 198 -5.65 -10.15 -2.02
C LEU A 198 -5.14 -8.99 -1.16
N ASN A 199 -4.61 -7.94 -1.77
CA ASN A 199 -4.19 -6.79 -0.99
C ASN A 199 -5.37 -6.21 -0.18
N HIS A 200 -5.17 -5.96 1.11
CA HIS A 200 -6.19 -5.55 2.09
C HIS A 200 -7.33 -6.57 2.32
N PHE A 201 -7.18 -7.80 1.83
CA PHE A 201 -8.26 -8.77 1.78
C PHE A 201 -7.73 -10.19 1.96
N GLY A 202 -7.18 -10.51 3.13
CA GLY A 202 -6.49 -11.79 3.35
C GLY A 202 -6.48 -12.26 4.80
N TRP A 203 -5.86 -13.42 5.02
CA TRP A 203 -5.89 -14.14 6.29
C TRP A 203 -4.55 -14.75 6.66
N TRP A 204 -4.14 -14.62 7.93
CA TRP A 204 -3.05 -15.38 8.52
C TRP A 204 -3.59 -16.73 9.00
N THR A 205 -2.98 -17.81 8.53
CA THR A 205 -3.45 -19.19 8.79
C THR A 205 -2.52 -19.97 9.71
N SER A 206 -1.29 -19.53 9.88
CA SER A 206 -0.30 -20.15 10.78
C SER A 206 0.72 -19.09 11.20
N ILE A 207 1.10 -19.13 12.46
CA ILE A 207 2.15 -18.31 13.05
C ILE A 207 3.00 -19.20 13.94
N LYS A 208 4.22 -19.50 13.50
CA LYS A 208 5.16 -20.34 14.23
C LYS A 208 6.37 -19.54 14.68
N ASP A 209 6.92 -19.91 15.82
CA ASP A 209 8.25 -19.45 16.22
C ASP A 209 9.37 -20.24 15.49
N LYS A 210 10.61 -19.89 15.77
CA LYS A 210 11.81 -20.56 15.23
C LYS A 210 11.91 -22.05 15.60
N ASP A 211 11.26 -22.47 16.69
CA ASP A 211 11.27 -23.86 17.18
C ASP A 211 10.07 -24.66 16.63
N GLY A 212 9.23 -24.03 15.80
CA GLY A 212 8.10 -24.64 15.12
C GLY A 212 6.81 -24.69 15.94
N LYS A 213 6.76 -24.08 17.13
CA LYS A 213 5.55 -24.00 17.94
C LYS A 213 4.53 -23.08 17.28
N GLU A 214 3.28 -23.56 17.13
CA GLU A 214 2.17 -22.85 16.52
C GLU A 214 1.44 -21.94 17.53
N TYR A 215 1.11 -20.71 17.12
CA TYR A 215 0.46 -19.69 17.96
C TYR A 215 -0.87 -19.18 17.38
N ILE A 216 -1.30 -19.66 16.22
CA ILE A 216 -2.51 -19.13 15.57
C ILE A 216 -3.75 -19.23 16.47
N GLN A 217 -3.91 -20.33 17.22
CA GLN A 217 -5.05 -20.52 18.13
C GLN A 217 -5.01 -19.58 19.35
N ASP A 218 -3.83 -19.20 19.81
CA ASP A 218 -3.67 -18.25 20.90
C ASP A 218 -4.03 -16.84 20.41
N LEU A 219 -3.63 -16.48 19.21
CA LEU A 219 -4.02 -15.23 18.55
C LEU A 219 -5.55 -15.16 18.35
N ILE A 220 -6.17 -16.20 17.80
CA ILE A 220 -7.62 -16.26 17.58
C ILE A 220 -8.40 -16.07 18.89
N LYS A 221 -8.01 -16.76 19.96
CA LYS A 221 -8.61 -16.58 21.30
C LYS A 221 -8.49 -15.15 21.81
N HIS A 222 -7.33 -14.53 21.60
CA HIS A 222 -7.10 -13.14 21.96
C HIS A 222 -8.00 -12.21 21.16
N GLN A 223 -8.04 -12.38 19.83
CA GLN A 223 -8.81 -11.53 18.93
C GLN A 223 -10.32 -11.62 19.15
N LEU A 224 -10.86 -12.81 19.46
CA LEU A 224 -12.28 -12.96 19.84
C LEU A 224 -12.65 -12.16 21.09
N LYS A 225 -11.69 -11.84 21.94
CA LYS A 225 -11.93 -11.08 23.17
C LYS A 225 -11.62 -9.59 23.04
N TYR A 226 -10.52 -9.25 22.39
CA TYR A 226 -9.95 -7.91 22.40
C TYR A 226 -9.75 -7.30 21.00
N GLY A 227 -10.00 -8.05 19.91
CA GLY A 227 -9.57 -7.68 18.57
C GLY A 227 -8.04 -7.66 18.48
N ASN A 228 -7.50 -6.66 17.81
CA ASN A 228 -6.05 -6.43 17.70
C ASN A 228 -5.50 -5.50 18.80
N CYS A 229 -6.26 -5.22 19.85
CA CYS A 229 -5.83 -4.44 21.01
C CYS A 229 -5.23 -5.38 22.07
N LEU A 230 -4.33 -4.86 22.93
CA LEU A 230 -4.04 -5.50 24.21
C LEU A 230 -5.20 -5.28 25.19
N ALA A 231 -5.22 -6.03 26.28
CA ALA A 231 -6.32 -6.01 27.25
C ALA A 231 -6.50 -4.63 27.93
N ASP A 232 -5.42 -3.88 28.03
CA ASP A 232 -5.31 -2.56 28.67
C ASP A 232 -5.09 -1.40 27.66
N ASP A 233 -5.15 -1.70 26.34
CA ASP A 233 -5.05 -0.66 25.31
C ASP A 233 -6.29 0.27 25.36
N ASP A 234 -6.04 1.56 25.18
CA ASP A 234 -7.04 2.58 24.91
C ASP A 234 -6.65 3.44 23.69
N ALA A 235 -7.48 4.41 23.31
CA ALA A 235 -7.24 5.24 22.13
C ALA A 235 -5.94 6.06 22.21
N SER A 236 -5.41 6.35 23.42
CA SER A 236 -4.18 7.11 23.59
C SER A 236 -2.91 6.31 23.24
N ASN A 237 -3.01 4.98 23.17
CA ASN A 237 -1.92 4.10 22.73
C ASN A 237 -1.71 4.13 21.21
N TYR A 238 -2.59 4.79 20.47
CA TYR A 238 -2.55 4.87 19.02
C TYR A 238 -2.28 6.30 18.55
N THR A 239 -1.40 6.48 17.60
CA THR A 239 -1.12 7.80 16.98
C THR A 239 -2.35 8.46 16.36
N ASP A 240 -3.37 7.65 16.08
CA ASP A 240 -4.63 8.05 15.51
C ASP A 240 -5.73 7.15 16.08
N SER A 241 -6.74 7.75 16.70
CA SER A 241 -7.84 7.03 17.36
C SER A 241 -8.62 6.11 16.42
N SER A 242 -8.66 6.41 15.12
CA SER A 242 -9.34 5.56 14.12
C SER A 242 -8.70 4.17 13.99
N TRP A 243 -7.41 4.05 14.26
CA TRP A 243 -6.73 2.75 14.30
C TRP A 243 -7.11 1.93 15.53
N PHE A 244 -7.43 2.56 16.65
CA PHE A 244 -7.95 1.85 17.82
C PHE A 244 -9.31 1.22 17.52
N ASP A 245 -10.22 1.96 16.90
CA ASP A 245 -11.53 1.45 16.51
C ASP A 245 -11.40 0.32 15.48
N THR A 246 -10.52 0.49 14.50
CA THR A 246 -10.18 -0.56 13.51
C THR A 246 -9.63 -1.81 14.20
N ALA A 247 -8.74 -1.67 15.17
CA ALA A 247 -8.18 -2.79 15.92
C ALA A 247 -9.25 -3.53 16.75
N LYS A 248 -10.15 -2.79 17.40
CA LYS A 248 -11.29 -3.36 18.14
C LYS A 248 -12.26 -4.12 17.23
N LYS A 249 -12.55 -3.60 16.03
CA LYS A 249 -13.50 -4.18 15.08
C LYS A 249 -13.10 -5.57 14.60
N VAL A 250 -11.81 -5.92 14.68
CA VAL A 250 -11.32 -7.28 14.37
C VAL A 250 -12.03 -8.35 15.20
N LYS A 251 -12.49 -8.04 16.41
CA LYS A 251 -13.29 -8.96 17.23
C LYS A 251 -14.57 -9.41 16.51
N ASP A 252 -15.28 -8.49 15.86
CA ASP A 252 -16.50 -8.81 15.12
C ASP A 252 -16.19 -9.56 13.82
N ILE A 253 -15.11 -9.18 13.15
CA ILE A 253 -14.68 -9.80 11.90
C ILE A 253 -14.32 -11.27 12.12
N ILE A 254 -13.47 -11.57 13.12
CA ILE A 254 -13.03 -12.93 13.40
C ILE A 254 -14.17 -13.84 13.92
N ALA A 255 -15.20 -13.26 14.51
CA ALA A 255 -16.37 -14.03 14.97
C ALA A 255 -17.17 -14.67 13.82
N ILE A 256 -17.01 -14.18 12.57
CA ILE A 256 -17.63 -14.78 11.38
C ILE A 256 -16.93 -16.08 11.00
N ASP A 257 -15.60 -16.14 11.11
CA ASP A 257 -14.80 -17.34 10.87
C ASP A 257 -13.60 -17.38 11.84
N PRO A 258 -13.73 -18.03 13.00
CA PRO A 258 -12.68 -18.10 14.00
C PRO A 258 -11.65 -19.23 13.72
N THR A 259 -11.41 -19.55 12.47
CA THR A 259 -10.41 -20.56 12.08
C THR A 259 -9.07 -19.94 11.67
N MET A 260 -9.05 -18.64 11.34
CA MET A 260 -7.86 -17.90 10.90
C MET A 260 -7.97 -16.41 11.25
N CYS A 261 -6.83 -15.74 11.31
CA CYS A 261 -6.78 -14.31 11.65
C CYS A 261 -7.06 -13.45 10.40
N PRO A 262 -8.13 -12.64 10.37
CA PRO A 262 -8.47 -11.80 9.22
C PRO A 262 -7.67 -10.49 9.17
N ASN A 263 -7.51 -9.94 7.98
CA ASN A 263 -7.10 -8.56 7.79
C ASN A 263 -8.18 -7.61 8.35
N SER A 264 -7.77 -6.55 9.05
CA SER A 264 -8.68 -5.59 9.69
C SER A 264 -9.55 -4.82 8.69
N TYR A 265 -9.12 -4.69 7.42
CA TYR A 265 -9.90 -4.00 6.38
C TYR A 265 -11.15 -4.74 5.94
N PHE A 266 -11.35 -5.98 6.38
CA PHE A 266 -12.65 -6.64 6.22
C PHE A 266 -13.81 -5.89 6.89
N GLN A 267 -13.55 -4.97 7.82
CA GLN A 267 -14.57 -4.07 8.35
C GLN A 267 -15.32 -3.32 7.25
N TYR A 268 -14.65 -2.87 6.20
CA TYR A 268 -15.27 -2.13 5.08
C TYR A 268 -16.16 -2.99 4.21
N TYR A 269 -15.83 -4.28 4.09
CA TYR A 269 -16.56 -5.22 3.22
C TYR A 269 -17.66 -5.98 3.95
N LEU A 270 -17.49 -6.27 5.24
CA LEU A 270 -18.40 -7.12 6.02
C LEU A 270 -19.31 -6.31 6.97
N PHE A 271 -18.91 -5.08 7.32
CA PHE A 271 -19.61 -4.18 8.25
C PHE A 271 -19.67 -2.76 7.68
N GLY A 272 -19.98 -2.66 6.37
CA GLY A 272 -19.96 -1.38 5.68
C GLY A 272 -20.97 -0.37 6.22
N ASP A 273 -22.12 -0.83 6.69
CA ASP A 273 -23.15 -0.02 7.36
C ASP A 273 -22.64 0.62 8.66
N ASP A 274 -21.93 -0.13 9.49
CA ASP A 274 -21.26 0.41 10.68
C ASP A 274 -20.24 1.48 10.29
N MET A 275 -19.44 1.21 9.25
CA MET A 275 -18.43 2.17 8.78
C MET A 275 -19.05 3.48 8.30
N VAL A 276 -20.14 3.39 7.54
CA VAL A 276 -20.90 4.57 7.08
C VAL A 276 -21.50 5.33 8.25
N ALA A 277 -22.11 4.63 9.22
CA ALA A 277 -22.77 5.25 10.38
C ALA A 277 -21.76 6.03 11.28
N HIS A 278 -20.50 5.62 11.31
CA HIS A 278 -19.45 6.25 12.14
C HIS A 278 -18.53 7.21 11.38
N THR A 279 -18.77 7.43 10.08
CA THR A 279 -17.97 8.36 9.26
C THR A 279 -18.68 9.69 9.10
N ASP A 280 -18.02 10.80 9.44
CA ASP A 280 -18.52 12.14 9.10
C ASP A 280 -18.32 12.39 7.60
N PRO A 281 -19.38 12.53 6.80
CA PRO A 281 -19.28 12.76 5.37
C PRO A 281 -18.69 14.14 5.00
N ASN A 282 -18.64 15.07 5.95
CA ASN A 282 -18.08 16.41 5.74
C ASN A 282 -16.60 16.49 6.13
N TYR A 283 -16.12 15.57 6.98
CA TYR A 283 -14.75 15.55 7.48
C TYR A 283 -14.21 14.11 7.47
N THR A 284 -13.82 13.64 6.31
CA THR A 284 -13.37 12.28 6.08
C THR A 284 -11.89 12.08 6.45
N ARG A 285 -11.39 10.87 6.26
CA ARG A 285 -9.98 10.56 6.52
C ARG A 285 -9.03 11.40 5.67
N ALA A 286 -9.39 11.73 4.45
CA ALA A 286 -8.60 12.63 3.58
C ALA A 286 -8.41 14.01 4.25
N ASP A 287 -9.49 14.59 4.76
CA ASP A 287 -9.46 15.90 5.44
C ASP A 287 -8.59 15.83 6.70
N GLN A 288 -8.70 14.74 7.48
CA GLN A 288 -7.85 14.51 8.66
C GLN A 288 -6.35 14.44 8.29
N VAL A 289 -6.00 13.76 7.18
CA VAL A 289 -4.61 13.66 6.73
C VAL A 289 -4.05 15.01 6.33
N VAL A 290 -4.84 15.86 5.66
CA VAL A 290 -4.46 17.25 5.34
C VAL A 290 -4.19 18.03 6.62
N ASP A 291 -5.13 17.97 7.57
CA ASP A 291 -5.05 18.78 8.80
C ASP A 291 -3.96 18.32 9.78
N THR A 292 -3.57 17.07 9.73
CA THR A 292 -2.59 16.50 10.65
C THR A 292 -1.25 16.22 10.00
N ARG A 293 -1.16 15.15 9.20
CA ARG A 293 0.10 14.67 8.63
C ARG A 293 0.73 15.68 7.68
N GLU A 294 -0.05 16.21 6.73
CA GLU A 294 0.51 17.10 5.71
C GLU A 294 1.03 18.38 6.35
N LYS A 295 0.24 19.02 7.22
CA LYS A 295 0.68 20.21 7.96
C LYS A 295 1.90 19.94 8.83
N ARG A 296 1.93 18.80 9.53
CA ARG A 296 3.06 18.42 10.38
C ARG A 296 4.34 18.20 9.59
N VAL A 297 4.28 17.41 8.51
CA VAL A 297 5.47 17.04 7.75
C VAL A 297 6.01 18.23 6.97
N PHE A 298 5.16 18.97 6.25
CA PHE A 298 5.60 20.14 5.50
C PHE A 298 6.06 21.28 6.42
N GLY A 299 5.39 21.46 7.57
CA GLY A 299 5.83 22.43 8.59
C GLY A 299 7.21 22.10 9.15
N GLU A 300 7.48 20.81 9.41
CA GLU A 300 8.79 20.38 9.90
C GLU A 300 9.86 20.49 8.79
N CYS A 301 9.55 20.16 7.55
CA CYS A 301 10.46 20.35 6.41
C CYS A 301 10.82 21.85 6.23
N ALA A 302 9.84 22.74 6.32
CA ALA A 302 10.08 24.18 6.28
C ALA A 302 10.95 24.67 7.45
N ARG A 303 10.77 24.10 8.65
CA ARG A 303 11.63 24.38 9.81
C ARG A 303 13.08 23.97 9.52
N ILE A 304 13.29 22.71 9.06
CA ILE A 304 14.61 22.18 8.72
C ILE A 304 15.30 23.08 7.68
N GLU A 305 14.60 23.46 6.63
CA GLU A 305 15.12 24.36 5.59
C GLU A 305 15.52 25.72 6.17
N LYS A 306 14.64 26.33 6.97
CA LYS A 306 14.87 27.66 7.57
C LYS A 306 16.06 27.67 8.53
N VAL A 307 16.21 26.60 9.32
CA VAL A 307 17.29 26.50 10.33
C VAL A 307 18.58 25.96 9.72
N GLY A 308 18.50 25.26 8.58
CA GLY A 308 19.64 24.65 7.89
C GLY A 308 20.16 23.38 8.53
N THR A 309 19.39 22.77 9.44
CA THR A 309 19.75 21.51 10.11
C THR A 309 18.52 20.67 10.44
N ALA A 310 18.66 19.35 10.36
CA ALA A 310 17.66 18.37 10.78
C ALA A 310 17.83 17.92 12.24
N LYS A 311 18.77 18.51 12.97
CA LYS A 311 18.92 18.24 14.41
C LYS A 311 17.60 18.48 15.14
N ASP A 312 17.27 17.57 16.04
CA ASP A 312 16.03 17.59 16.84
C ASP A 312 14.76 17.54 15.96
N THR A 313 14.82 16.90 14.78
CA THR A 313 13.67 16.73 13.91
C THR A 313 12.55 15.91 14.56
N THR A 314 11.31 16.31 14.30
CA THR A 314 10.10 15.58 14.72
C THR A 314 9.64 14.56 13.66
N LEU A 315 10.34 14.49 12.50
CA LEU A 315 10.11 13.44 11.51
C LEU A 315 10.47 12.08 12.11
N GLN A 316 9.61 11.09 11.90
CA GLN A 316 9.79 9.76 12.46
C GLN A 316 9.97 8.74 11.32
N ILE A 317 10.76 7.71 11.59
CA ILE A 317 10.88 6.57 10.69
C ILE A 317 9.60 5.76 10.80
N GLY A 318 8.83 5.72 9.72
CA GLY A 318 7.59 4.94 9.65
C GLY A 318 7.83 3.46 9.32
N ILE A 319 6.89 2.59 9.73
CA ILE A 319 6.89 1.15 9.40
C ILE A 319 6.92 0.92 7.88
N HIS A 320 6.30 1.80 7.13
CA HIS A 320 6.24 1.74 5.66
C HIS A 320 7.60 1.57 4.99
N ALA A 321 8.64 2.25 5.50
CA ALA A 321 9.95 2.23 4.90
C ALA A 321 10.75 0.96 5.23
N GLU A 322 10.43 0.24 6.32
CA GLU A 322 11.11 -1.01 6.69
C GLU A 322 10.99 -2.05 5.57
N PHE A 323 9.78 -2.22 5.01
CA PHE A 323 9.53 -3.18 3.95
C PHE A 323 10.31 -2.88 2.66
N ILE A 324 10.44 -1.60 2.33
CA ILE A 324 11.24 -1.13 1.18
C ILE A 324 12.70 -1.53 1.33
N VAL A 325 13.28 -1.28 2.51
CA VAL A 325 14.70 -1.62 2.78
C VAL A 325 14.90 -3.13 2.77
N ASP A 326 14.02 -3.90 3.42
CA ASP A 326 14.11 -5.36 3.43
C ASP A 326 14.05 -5.93 2.01
N LEU A 327 13.11 -5.46 1.18
CA LEU A 327 12.94 -5.90 -0.20
C LEU A 327 14.13 -5.50 -1.08
N ALA A 328 14.56 -4.24 -1.02
CA ALA A 328 15.71 -3.78 -1.78
C ALA A 328 17.00 -4.53 -1.39
N THR A 329 17.18 -4.81 -0.10
CA THR A 329 18.34 -5.59 0.40
C THR A 329 18.28 -7.04 -0.10
N ALA A 330 17.10 -7.67 -0.09
CA ALA A 330 16.93 -9.04 -0.59
C ALA A 330 17.29 -9.15 -2.07
N LEU A 331 16.82 -8.21 -2.89
CA LEU A 331 17.14 -8.13 -4.32
C LEU A 331 18.62 -7.81 -4.57
N ALA A 332 19.20 -6.88 -3.78
CA ALA A 332 20.56 -6.43 -3.96
C ALA A 332 21.61 -7.51 -3.61
N PHE A 333 21.38 -8.26 -2.54
CA PHE A 333 22.35 -9.16 -1.91
C PHE A 333 21.96 -10.64 -1.92
N ASN A 334 20.83 -10.99 -2.56
CA ASN A 334 20.35 -12.37 -2.68
C ASN A 334 20.15 -13.07 -1.32
N THR A 335 19.48 -12.39 -0.39
CA THR A 335 19.37 -12.90 1.00
C THR A 335 18.32 -14.01 1.17
N HIS A 336 17.51 -14.27 0.16
CA HIS A 336 16.38 -15.23 0.21
C HIS A 336 15.41 -14.92 1.35
N GLU A 337 15.09 -13.64 1.52
CA GLU A 337 14.16 -13.15 2.54
C GLU A 337 12.73 -13.60 2.22
N ARG A 338 12.00 -14.03 3.27
CA ARG A 338 10.57 -14.36 3.14
C ARG A 338 9.74 -13.11 3.32
N MET A 339 8.94 -12.75 2.31
CA MET A 339 8.16 -11.52 2.28
C MET A 339 6.75 -11.77 1.73
N LEU A 340 5.76 -10.98 2.18
CA LEU A 340 4.44 -10.94 1.57
C LEU A 340 4.47 -9.99 0.38
N LEU A 341 4.15 -10.49 -0.81
CA LEU A 341 4.16 -9.72 -2.05
C LEU A 341 2.84 -9.90 -2.79
N ILE A 342 2.48 -8.91 -3.60
CA ILE A 342 1.33 -8.97 -4.51
C ILE A 342 1.83 -9.47 -5.85
N VAL A 343 1.52 -10.72 -6.16
CA VAL A 343 2.08 -11.48 -7.29
C VAL A 343 1.00 -12.26 -8.03
N PRO A 344 1.21 -12.67 -9.30
CA PRO A 344 0.31 -13.60 -9.97
C PRO A 344 0.22 -14.92 -9.19
N ASN A 345 -0.98 -15.48 -9.08
CA ASN A 345 -1.21 -16.73 -8.36
C ASN A 345 -0.40 -17.91 -8.92
N ASN A 346 -0.37 -18.06 -10.23
CA ASN A 346 0.39 -19.12 -10.93
C ASN A 346 0.29 -20.51 -10.26
N GLY A 347 -0.86 -20.83 -9.65
CA GLY A 347 -1.11 -22.10 -8.96
C GLY A 347 -0.66 -22.17 -7.51
N ALA A 348 -0.15 -21.10 -6.91
CA ALA A 348 0.19 -21.07 -5.48
C ALA A 348 -1.03 -21.37 -4.60
N ILE A 349 -2.18 -20.78 -4.91
CA ILE A 349 -3.50 -21.15 -4.40
C ILE A 349 -4.12 -22.07 -5.47
N SER A 350 -4.18 -23.38 -5.19
CA SER A 350 -4.45 -24.42 -6.19
C SER A 350 -5.88 -24.42 -6.73
N ASN A 351 -6.86 -23.90 -5.97
CA ASN A 351 -8.26 -23.79 -6.37
C ASN A 351 -8.69 -22.36 -6.70
N PHE A 352 -7.76 -21.49 -7.10
CA PHE A 352 -7.99 -20.09 -7.46
C PHE A 352 -7.44 -19.78 -8.85
N GLU A 353 -7.90 -18.71 -9.50
CA GLU A 353 -7.48 -18.33 -10.85
C GLU A 353 -5.97 -18.07 -10.96
N ASN A 354 -5.31 -18.65 -11.95
CA ASN A 354 -3.86 -18.57 -12.11
C ASN A 354 -3.36 -17.15 -12.38
N ASP A 355 -4.13 -16.36 -13.09
CA ASP A 355 -3.79 -14.98 -13.47
C ASP A 355 -4.28 -13.92 -12.49
N ALA A 356 -4.90 -14.32 -11.38
CA ALA A 356 -5.28 -13.40 -10.31
C ALA A 356 -4.05 -12.85 -9.60
N MET A 357 -4.03 -11.55 -9.32
CA MET A 357 -3.03 -10.96 -8.42
C MET A 357 -3.39 -11.30 -6.98
N VAL A 358 -2.53 -12.02 -6.29
CA VAL A 358 -2.73 -12.47 -4.91
C VAL A 358 -1.61 -11.95 -4.01
N GLU A 359 -1.92 -11.72 -2.73
CA GLU A 359 -0.93 -11.35 -1.72
C GLU A 359 -0.59 -12.62 -0.92
N ILE A 360 0.62 -13.13 -1.11
CA ILE A 360 1.10 -14.40 -0.54
C ILE A 360 2.58 -14.32 -0.16
N PRO A 361 3.07 -15.21 0.73
CA PRO A 361 4.48 -15.31 1.03
C PRO A 361 5.30 -15.72 -0.20
N CYS A 362 6.39 -15.01 -0.43
CA CYS A 362 7.39 -15.29 -1.47
C CYS A 362 8.78 -15.35 -0.84
N ILE A 363 9.70 -16.06 -1.48
CA ILE A 363 11.14 -15.95 -1.22
C ILE A 363 11.73 -14.95 -2.20
N VAL A 364 12.42 -13.94 -1.70
CA VAL A 364 12.99 -12.86 -2.53
C VAL A 364 14.48 -12.99 -2.61
N GLY A 365 15.01 -12.99 -3.83
CA GLY A 365 16.43 -13.01 -4.12
C GLY A 365 16.78 -12.13 -5.30
N LYS A 366 18.01 -12.22 -5.79
CA LYS A 366 18.56 -11.36 -6.85
C LYS A 366 17.77 -11.41 -8.16
N ASP A 367 17.16 -12.56 -8.47
CA ASP A 367 16.43 -12.78 -9.71
C ASP A 367 14.93 -12.42 -9.58
N GLY A 368 14.52 -11.87 -8.44
CA GLY A 368 13.15 -11.46 -8.14
C GLY A 368 12.55 -12.28 -7.00
N TYR A 369 11.39 -12.89 -7.22
CA TYR A 369 10.65 -13.60 -6.17
C TYR A 369 10.15 -14.97 -6.64
N GLU A 370 10.03 -15.89 -5.68
CA GLU A 370 9.44 -17.22 -5.84
C GLU A 370 8.24 -17.35 -4.89
N PRO A 371 7.00 -17.47 -5.42
CA PRO A 371 5.82 -17.65 -4.60
C PRO A 371 5.86 -18.99 -3.83
N LEU A 372 5.48 -18.95 -2.57
CA LEU A 372 5.33 -20.17 -1.78
C LEU A 372 3.95 -20.79 -2.01
N THR A 373 3.90 -22.11 -2.08
CA THR A 373 2.65 -22.86 -2.20
C THR A 373 1.75 -22.61 -0.98
N VAL A 374 0.49 -22.24 -1.25
CA VAL A 374 -0.58 -22.08 -0.26
C VAL A 374 -1.41 -23.36 -0.19
N GLY A 375 -1.78 -23.95 -1.32
CA GLY A 375 -2.69 -25.06 -1.44
C GLY A 375 -4.13 -24.61 -1.68
N GLU A 376 -5.11 -25.46 -1.32
CA GLU A 376 -6.53 -25.13 -1.43
C GLU A 376 -6.97 -24.19 -0.30
N ILE A 377 -7.81 -23.21 -0.65
CA ILE A 377 -8.45 -22.31 0.31
C ILE A 377 -9.93 -22.67 0.50
N PRO A 378 -10.52 -22.41 1.70
CA PRO A 378 -11.90 -22.75 1.99
C PRO A 378 -12.91 -21.96 1.14
N HIS A 379 -14.12 -22.49 0.98
CA HIS A 379 -15.16 -21.92 0.11
C HIS A 379 -15.57 -20.49 0.48
N PHE A 380 -15.61 -20.16 1.77
CA PHE A 380 -16.02 -18.82 2.22
C PHE A 380 -15.01 -17.76 1.75
N GLN A 381 -13.72 -17.98 2.03
CA GLN A 381 -12.64 -17.11 1.62
C GLN A 381 -12.52 -17.04 0.09
N LYS A 382 -12.62 -18.20 -0.57
CA LYS A 382 -12.59 -18.28 -2.03
C LYS A 382 -13.69 -17.42 -2.66
N GLY A 383 -14.93 -17.57 -2.21
CA GLY A 383 -16.06 -16.81 -2.76
C GLY A 383 -15.91 -15.29 -2.57
N LEU A 384 -15.38 -14.86 -1.41
CA LEU A 384 -15.08 -13.45 -1.17
C LEU A 384 -13.95 -12.95 -2.09
N MET A 385 -12.87 -13.72 -2.24
CA MET A 385 -11.74 -13.36 -3.10
C MET A 385 -12.13 -13.35 -4.58
N GLU A 386 -12.93 -14.32 -5.06
CA GLU A 386 -13.42 -14.35 -6.45
C GLU A 386 -14.26 -13.11 -6.77
N GLN A 387 -15.13 -12.70 -5.86
CA GLN A 387 -15.90 -11.46 -6.03
C GLN A 387 -14.98 -10.25 -6.12
N GLN A 388 -14.04 -10.09 -5.21
CA GLN A 388 -13.17 -8.93 -5.15
C GLN A 388 -12.18 -8.86 -6.32
N VAL A 389 -11.52 -9.96 -6.68
CA VAL A 389 -10.56 -9.97 -7.79
C VAL A 389 -11.22 -9.67 -9.14
N ASN A 390 -12.46 -10.12 -9.33
CA ASN A 390 -13.23 -9.78 -10.54
C ASN A 390 -13.61 -8.29 -10.58
N CYS A 391 -13.87 -7.64 -9.44
CA CYS A 391 -14.02 -6.19 -9.39
C CYS A 391 -12.74 -5.48 -9.85
N GLU A 392 -11.58 -5.90 -9.37
CA GLU A 392 -10.27 -5.33 -9.71
C GLU A 392 -9.95 -5.50 -11.20
N LYS A 393 -10.17 -6.71 -11.75
CA LYS A 393 -10.02 -6.99 -13.18
C LYS A 393 -10.96 -6.13 -14.04
N LEU A 394 -12.20 -5.93 -13.63
CA LEU A 394 -13.17 -5.10 -14.36
C LEU A 394 -12.78 -3.61 -14.36
N VAL A 395 -12.13 -3.10 -13.32
CA VAL A 395 -11.57 -1.73 -13.34
C VAL A 395 -10.46 -1.61 -14.38
N VAL A 396 -9.58 -2.61 -14.49
CA VAL A 396 -8.53 -2.63 -15.51
C VAL A 396 -9.11 -2.81 -16.92
N ASP A 397 -10.18 -3.63 -17.08
CA ASP A 397 -10.93 -3.73 -18.33
C ASP A 397 -11.55 -2.37 -18.72
N ALA A 398 -12.09 -1.63 -17.73
CA ALA A 398 -12.66 -0.31 -17.98
C ALA A 398 -11.61 0.69 -18.48
N TYR A 399 -10.39 0.63 -17.91
CA TYR A 399 -9.26 1.42 -18.39
C TYR A 399 -8.87 1.05 -19.83
N GLU A 400 -8.63 -0.25 -20.10
CA GLU A 400 -8.17 -0.75 -21.38
C GLU A 400 -9.15 -0.47 -22.52
N GLN A 401 -10.46 -0.64 -22.24
CA GLN A 401 -11.54 -0.54 -23.24
C GLN A 401 -12.22 0.83 -23.25
N HIS A 402 -11.82 1.75 -22.37
CA HIS A 402 -12.51 3.03 -22.14
C HIS A 402 -14.02 2.83 -21.90
N SER A 403 -14.39 1.83 -21.10
CA SER A 403 -15.75 1.33 -21.03
C SER A 403 -16.49 1.72 -19.76
N TYR A 404 -17.55 2.53 -19.92
CA TYR A 404 -18.53 2.82 -18.87
C TYR A 404 -19.17 1.53 -18.31
N LEU A 405 -19.53 0.59 -19.20
CA LEU A 405 -20.18 -0.66 -18.78
C LEU A 405 -19.28 -1.53 -17.91
N LYS A 406 -17.99 -1.60 -18.21
CA LYS A 406 -17.03 -2.36 -17.38
C LYS A 406 -16.89 -1.75 -15.99
N MET A 407 -16.80 -0.42 -15.89
CA MET A 407 -16.73 0.25 -14.60
C MET A 407 -18.04 0.11 -13.81
N LEU A 408 -19.21 0.18 -14.49
CA LEU A 408 -20.50 -0.07 -13.87
C LEU A 408 -20.63 -1.51 -13.36
N GLN A 409 -20.13 -2.51 -14.12
CA GLN A 409 -20.08 -3.90 -13.69
C GLN A 409 -19.19 -4.08 -12.46
N ALA A 410 -18.00 -3.45 -12.43
CA ALA A 410 -17.11 -3.48 -11.28
C ALA A 410 -17.79 -2.95 -10.00
N LEU A 411 -18.41 -1.78 -10.09
CA LEU A 411 -19.14 -1.18 -8.97
C LEU A 411 -20.36 -2.01 -8.54
N THR A 412 -21.09 -2.58 -9.51
CA THR A 412 -22.26 -3.41 -9.21
C THR A 412 -21.88 -4.73 -8.52
N LEU A 413 -20.76 -5.31 -8.89
CA LEU A 413 -20.23 -6.53 -8.30
C LEU A 413 -19.65 -6.30 -6.91
N ASN A 414 -19.19 -5.08 -6.61
CA ASN A 414 -18.49 -4.78 -5.36
C ASN A 414 -19.38 -4.98 -4.13
N LYS A 415 -18.84 -5.70 -3.14
CA LYS A 415 -19.56 -6.06 -1.92
C LYS A 415 -20.06 -4.85 -1.10
N CYS A 416 -19.39 -3.71 -1.20
CA CYS A 416 -19.78 -2.48 -0.50
C CYS A 416 -21.00 -1.79 -1.14
N VAL A 417 -21.36 -2.13 -2.39
CA VAL A 417 -22.41 -1.47 -3.14
C VAL A 417 -23.70 -2.29 -3.09
N PRO A 418 -24.83 -1.75 -2.59
CA PRO A 418 -26.02 -2.55 -2.33
C PRO A 418 -26.79 -2.98 -3.58
N ASN A 419 -26.71 -2.23 -4.68
CA ASN A 419 -27.43 -2.53 -5.94
C ASN A 419 -26.94 -1.67 -7.11
N ALA A 420 -27.32 -2.06 -8.33
CA ALA A 420 -26.93 -1.41 -9.58
C ALA A 420 -27.39 0.06 -9.73
N ASN A 421 -28.53 0.44 -9.11
CA ASN A 421 -29.00 1.83 -9.16
C ASN A 421 -28.06 2.76 -8.38
N VAL A 422 -27.56 2.30 -7.22
CA VAL A 422 -26.58 3.02 -6.43
C VAL A 422 -25.22 3.04 -7.16
N ALA A 423 -24.79 1.89 -7.73
CA ALA A 423 -23.59 1.81 -8.53
C ALA A 423 -23.55 2.85 -9.66
N ARG A 424 -24.67 3.00 -10.39
CA ARG A 424 -24.78 3.97 -11.49
C ARG A 424 -24.63 5.42 -11.00
N LYS A 425 -25.31 5.80 -9.93
CA LYS A 425 -25.22 7.15 -9.36
C LYS A 425 -23.81 7.49 -8.91
N ILE A 426 -23.15 6.53 -8.25
CA ILE A 426 -21.75 6.67 -7.82
C ILE A 426 -20.84 6.83 -9.03
N LEU A 427 -21.03 6.01 -10.08
CA LEU A 427 -20.21 6.09 -11.30
C LEU A 427 -20.38 7.44 -12.02
N ASP A 428 -21.61 7.92 -12.16
CA ASP A 428 -21.89 9.20 -12.83
C ASP A 428 -21.23 10.37 -12.08
N ASP A 429 -21.30 10.40 -10.74
CA ASP A 429 -20.61 11.39 -9.91
C ASP A 429 -19.07 11.26 -10.01
N PHE A 430 -18.52 10.03 -10.06
CA PHE A 430 -17.08 9.82 -10.25
C PHE A 430 -16.59 10.25 -11.62
N ILE A 431 -17.34 10.02 -12.69
CA ILE A 431 -16.99 10.49 -14.04
C ILE A 431 -16.87 12.00 -14.04
N GLU A 432 -17.85 12.71 -13.45
CA GLU A 432 -17.81 14.17 -13.34
C GLU A 432 -16.58 14.65 -12.57
N ALA A 433 -16.30 14.04 -11.42
CA ALA A 433 -15.17 14.40 -10.55
C ALA A 433 -13.80 14.09 -11.18
N ASN A 434 -13.71 13.06 -12.01
CA ASN A 434 -12.45 12.58 -12.59
C ASN A 434 -12.21 13.00 -14.04
N LYS A 435 -12.95 13.94 -14.59
CA LYS A 435 -12.81 14.41 -15.99
C LYS A 435 -11.37 14.76 -16.41
N ALA A 436 -10.57 15.24 -15.48
CA ALA A 436 -9.18 15.60 -15.75
C ALA A 436 -8.19 14.42 -15.67
N TYR A 437 -8.63 13.27 -15.17
CA TYR A 437 -7.75 12.15 -14.82
C TYR A 437 -8.10 10.84 -15.49
N TRP A 438 -9.39 10.59 -15.71
CA TRP A 438 -9.86 9.35 -16.32
C TRP A 438 -9.87 9.44 -17.83
N PRO A 439 -9.67 8.32 -18.54
CA PRO A 439 -10.02 8.28 -19.96
C PRO A 439 -11.54 8.52 -20.09
N GLU A 440 -11.96 9.07 -21.24
CA GLU A 440 -13.40 9.18 -21.54
C GLU A 440 -14.01 7.78 -21.60
N LEU A 441 -14.89 7.46 -20.64
CA LEU A 441 -15.60 6.18 -20.63
C LEU A 441 -16.83 6.25 -21.55
N LYS A 442 -16.96 5.28 -22.45
CA LYS A 442 -18.03 5.18 -23.45
C LYS A 442 -18.94 3.98 -23.24
#